data_541185cb2168f20c9d1cdddc6691bc5a
#
_entry.id   541185cb2168f20c9d1cdddc6691bc5a
#
_cell.length_a   1.000
_cell.length_b   1.000
_cell.length_c   1.000
_cell.angle_alpha   90.00
_cell.angle_beta   90.00
_cell.angle_gamma   90.00
#
_symmetry.space_group_name_H-M   'P 1'
#
loop_
_entity.id
_entity.type
_entity.pdbx_description
1 polymer ?
#
loop_
_entity_poly.entity_id
_entity_poly.type
_entity_poly.pdbx_seq_one_letter_code
_entity_poly.pdbx_strand_id
1 'polypeptide(L)'
;MLTGPILPMLLRFSLPNMVAMVATALAAIAETSYVGQFGAPALAGMALVFPFVMLQTMMSAGAMGGGVSSAVSRALGAGDFDRANVLAVHALWIGIAFGTAFTAAMLFSGRFMMSSLGGKGEALTEAFAYCEVAFLGSIFVWTVNILSSVIRGSGNMRVPSVTLFVLALAQVLFGGALGLGWGPLPQWGMHGVAAGGVLANLGGALFLWGYLASGRGRIQLNVFGTSVTRKNLLDILRVGAVACISPLMTVATILILTRLVSQFGTQALAGYGIGTRLEFLLVPIVFAIGVASVPIVGMAIGAGNIARARRAAWTAALLATAVLSVLGLIVMLAPDLWTSLYSQEPSVLQSAASYFQWAGPFYGFFGLGLSLYFSSLGAGRAIGPVF
;
A
#
# COMPACT_ATOMS: atom_id res chain seq x y z
N MET A 1 0.16 9.73 -23.37
CA MET A 1 0.57 10.37 -22.11
C MET A 1 1.34 11.67 -22.31
N LEU A 2 2.10 11.81 -23.36
CA LEU A 2 2.93 13.01 -23.58
C LEU A 2 2.17 14.23 -24.14
N THR A 3 0.99 14.05 -24.69
CA THR A 3 0.24 15.12 -25.43
C THR A 3 -1.15 15.42 -24.89
N GLY A 4 -1.81 14.48 -24.21
CA GLY A 4 -3.18 14.64 -23.72
C GLY A 4 -3.34 15.57 -22.52
N PRO A 5 -4.58 15.99 -22.17
CA PRO A 5 -4.87 16.79 -21.00
C PRO A 5 -4.56 16.00 -19.71
N ILE A 6 -3.91 16.66 -18.72
CA ILE A 6 -3.36 15.99 -17.55
C ILE A 6 -4.45 15.55 -16.58
N LEU A 7 -5.39 16.43 -16.24
CA LEU A 7 -6.41 16.15 -15.23
C LEU A 7 -7.33 14.96 -15.61
N PRO A 8 -7.91 14.89 -16.82
CA PRO A 8 -8.71 13.73 -17.22
C PRO A 8 -7.90 12.43 -17.25
N MET A 9 -6.63 12.49 -17.63
CA MET A 9 -5.74 11.33 -17.62
C MET A 9 -5.46 10.86 -16.19
N LEU A 10 -5.20 11.79 -15.28
CA LEU A 10 -4.97 11.51 -13.87
C LEU A 10 -6.20 10.84 -13.23
N LEU A 11 -7.40 11.40 -13.47
CA LEU A 11 -8.67 10.81 -13.00
C LEU A 11 -8.90 9.41 -13.57
N ARG A 12 -8.66 9.22 -14.87
CA ARG A 12 -8.78 7.91 -15.52
C ARG A 12 -7.82 6.86 -14.93
N PHE A 13 -6.68 7.28 -14.41
CA PHE A 13 -5.70 6.40 -13.81
C PHE A 13 -5.94 6.17 -12.31
N SER A 14 -6.38 7.19 -11.58
CA SER A 14 -6.64 7.08 -10.15
C SER A 14 -7.92 6.32 -9.81
N LEU A 15 -9.01 6.50 -10.57
CA LEU A 15 -10.29 5.86 -10.28
C LEU A 15 -10.24 4.34 -10.20
N PRO A 16 -9.68 3.58 -11.18
CA PRO A 16 -9.59 2.13 -11.07
C PRO A 16 -8.73 1.69 -9.88
N ASN A 17 -7.65 2.42 -9.60
CA ASN A 17 -6.77 2.13 -8.48
C ASN A 17 -7.47 2.40 -7.13
N MET A 18 -8.27 3.45 -7.05
CA MET A 18 -9.08 3.77 -5.86
C MET A 18 -10.09 2.66 -5.56
N VAL A 19 -10.82 2.19 -6.56
CA VAL A 19 -11.77 1.06 -6.41
C VAL A 19 -11.06 -0.20 -5.91
N ALA A 20 -9.89 -0.51 -6.47
CA ALA A 20 -9.10 -1.66 -6.03
C ALA A 20 -8.63 -1.52 -4.57
N MET A 21 -8.23 -0.32 -4.15
CA MET A 21 -7.80 -0.08 -2.77
C MET A 21 -8.96 -0.13 -1.77
N VAL A 22 -10.13 0.36 -2.15
CA VAL A 22 -11.35 0.20 -1.34
C VAL A 22 -11.70 -1.28 -1.18
N ALA A 23 -11.62 -2.06 -2.26
CA ALA A 23 -11.85 -3.51 -2.20
C ALA A 23 -10.84 -4.21 -1.27
N THR A 24 -9.57 -3.82 -1.30
CA THR A 24 -8.55 -4.35 -0.39
C THR A 24 -8.85 -4.00 1.08
N ALA A 25 -9.32 -2.78 1.35
CA ALA A 25 -9.72 -2.37 2.69
C ALA A 25 -10.95 -3.17 3.19
N LEU A 26 -11.94 -3.40 2.33
CA LEU A 26 -13.11 -4.23 2.63
C LEU A 26 -12.71 -5.70 2.89
N ALA A 27 -11.73 -6.23 2.13
CA ALA A 27 -11.19 -7.56 2.37
C ALA A 27 -10.53 -7.68 3.75
N ALA A 28 -9.78 -6.66 4.17
CA ALA A 28 -9.17 -6.64 5.52
C ALA A 28 -10.23 -6.59 6.64
N ILE A 29 -11.35 -5.90 6.42
CA ILE A 29 -12.49 -5.88 7.36
C ILE A 29 -13.14 -7.28 7.42
N ALA A 30 -13.40 -7.92 6.27
CA ALA A 30 -13.96 -9.27 6.21
C ALA A 30 -13.03 -10.29 6.90
N GLU A 31 -11.73 -10.20 6.67
CA GLU A 31 -10.72 -11.03 7.33
C GLU A 31 -10.76 -10.87 8.85
N THR A 32 -10.83 -9.62 9.34
CA THR A 32 -10.98 -9.35 10.78
C THR A 32 -12.28 -9.92 11.34
N SER A 33 -13.36 -9.91 10.58
CA SER A 33 -14.65 -10.53 10.96
C SER A 33 -14.53 -12.06 11.11
N TYR A 34 -13.78 -12.71 10.22
CA TYR A 34 -13.51 -14.16 10.36
C TYR A 34 -12.67 -14.47 11.58
N VAL A 35 -11.61 -13.69 11.79
CA VAL A 35 -10.74 -13.81 12.96
C VAL A 35 -11.51 -13.60 14.27
N GLY A 36 -12.51 -12.71 14.27
CA GLY A 36 -13.39 -12.47 15.42
C GLY A 36 -14.17 -13.71 15.88
N GLN A 37 -14.43 -14.65 14.97
CA GLN A 37 -15.11 -15.92 15.32
C GLN A 37 -14.23 -16.90 16.10
N PHE A 38 -12.90 -16.71 16.07
CA PHE A 38 -11.95 -17.51 16.86
C PHE A 38 -11.75 -16.96 18.28
N GLY A 39 -12.40 -15.84 18.62
CA GLY A 39 -12.39 -15.25 19.95
C GLY A 39 -11.42 -14.07 20.11
N ALA A 40 -11.43 -13.51 21.33
CA ALA A 40 -10.64 -12.33 21.68
C ALA A 40 -9.11 -12.52 21.53
N PRO A 41 -8.51 -13.67 21.87
CA PRO A 41 -7.08 -13.88 21.66
C PRO A 41 -6.65 -13.77 20.19
N ALA A 42 -7.45 -14.31 19.25
CA ALA A 42 -7.18 -14.23 17.82
C ALA A 42 -7.27 -12.80 17.29
N LEU A 43 -8.28 -12.02 17.71
CA LEU A 43 -8.38 -10.59 17.39
C LEU A 43 -7.20 -9.79 17.91
N ALA A 44 -6.78 -10.05 19.15
CA ALA A 44 -5.59 -9.42 19.73
C ALA A 44 -4.32 -9.82 18.97
N GLY A 45 -4.22 -11.09 18.56
CA GLY A 45 -3.16 -11.61 17.70
C GLY A 45 -3.09 -10.89 16.36
N MET A 46 -4.22 -10.72 15.68
CA MET A 46 -4.32 -10.00 14.41
C MET A 46 -3.88 -8.53 14.56
N ALA A 47 -4.25 -7.87 15.65
CA ALA A 47 -3.82 -6.50 15.93
C ALA A 47 -2.30 -6.36 16.08
N LEU A 48 -1.62 -7.39 16.61
CA LEU A 48 -0.16 -7.42 16.73
C LEU A 48 0.54 -7.61 15.38
N VAL A 49 -0.07 -8.34 14.44
CA VAL A 49 0.50 -8.63 13.11
C VAL A 49 0.25 -7.48 12.13
N PHE A 50 -0.88 -6.78 12.27
CA PHE A 50 -1.33 -5.74 11.33
C PHE A 50 -0.29 -4.68 10.97
N PRO A 51 0.51 -4.10 11.90
CA PRO A 51 1.54 -3.13 11.55
C PRO A 51 2.59 -3.67 10.57
N PHE A 52 2.94 -4.94 10.66
CA PHE A 52 3.93 -5.57 9.79
C PHE A 52 3.37 -5.85 8.39
N VAL A 53 2.09 -6.26 8.30
CA VAL A 53 1.39 -6.41 7.02
C VAL A 53 1.27 -5.05 6.32
N MET A 54 0.91 -4.01 7.07
CA MET A 54 0.84 -2.64 6.56
C MET A 54 2.21 -2.15 6.07
N LEU A 55 3.26 -2.34 6.87
CA LEU A 55 4.63 -1.98 6.51
C LEU A 55 5.07 -2.66 5.21
N GLN A 56 4.86 -3.99 5.11
CA GLN A 56 5.16 -4.77 3.89
C GLN A 56 4.46 -4.20 2.67
N THR A 57 3.18 -3.87 2.78
CA THR A 57 2.38 -3.33 1.68
C THR A 57 2.86 -1.95 1.28
N MET A 58 3.11 -1.05 2.23
CA MET A 58 3.62 0.30 1.96
C MET A 58 5.01 0.26 1.32
N MET A 59 5.88 -0.64 1.77
CA MET A 59 7.23 -0.79 1.20
C MET A 59 7.17 -1.37 -0.22
N SER A 60 6.40 -2.44 -0.44
CA SER A 60 6.37 -3.14 -1.73
C SER A 60 5.58 -2.40 -2.80
N ALA A 61 4.37 -1.89 -2.50
CA ALA A 61 3.49 -1.23 -3.46
C ALA A 61 3.79 0.26 -3.63
N GLY A 62 4.07 0.96 -2.52
CA GLY A 62 4.28 2.41 -2.51
C GLY A 62 5.72 2.80 -2.82
N ALA A 63 6.62 2.43 -1.95
CA ALA A 63 8.01 2.88 -2.01
C ALA A 63 8.81 2.22 -3.14
N MET A 64 9.02 0.91 -3.05
CA MET A 64 9.77 0.16 -4.07
C MET A 64 9.00 0.13 -5.38
N GLY A 65 7.68 -0.08 -5.33
CA GLY A 65 6.82 -0.04 -6.50
C GLY A 65 6.84 1.32 -7.21
N GLY A 66 6.90 2.42 -6.46
CA GLY A 66 7.10 3.76 -7.00
C GLY A 66 8.43 3.90 -7.75
N GLY A 67 9.52 3.37 -7.18
CA GLY A 67 10.84 3.30 -7.83
C GLY A 67 10.83 2.51 -9.13
N VAL A 68 10.19 1.34 -9.14
CA VAL A 68 10.03 0.49 -10.33
C VAL A 68 9.21 1.22 -11.41
N SER A 69 8.02 1.73 -11.04
CA SER A 69 7.15 2.46 -11.97
C SER A 69 7.85 3.70 -12.56
N SER A 70 8.65 4.38 -11.74
CA SER A 70 9.47 5.52 -12.15
C SER A 70 10.55 5.13 -13.17
N ALA A 71 11.35 4.10 -12.91
CA ALA A 71 12.41 3.67 -13.81
C ALA A 71 11.85 3.22 -15.17
N VAL A 72 10.80 2.39 -15.15
CA VAL A 72 10.12 1.89 -16.33
C VAL A 72 9.50 3.05 -17.14
N SER A 73 8.77 3.97 -16.49
CA SER A 73 8.12 5.07 -17.18
C SER A 73 9.11 6.07 -17.78
N ARG A 74 10.26 6.31 -17.11
CA ARG A 74 11.33 7.14 -17.69
C ARG A 74 11.95 6.50 -18.93
N ALA A 75 12.19 5.18 -18.92
CA ALA A 75 12.72 4.47 -20.08
C ALA A 75 11.74 4.56 -21.27
N LEU A 76 10.44 4.30 -21.02
CA LEU A 76 9.41 4.42 -22.05
C LEU A 76 9.23 5.86 -22.56
N GLY A 77 9.36 6.86 -21.67
CA GLY A 77 9.31 8.26 -22.03
C GLY A 77 10.45 8.69 -22.94
N ALA A 78 11.64 8.10 -22.76
CA ALA A 78 12.81 8.28 -23.62
C ALA A 78 12.73 7.50 -24.93
N GLY A 79 11.68 6.68 -25.15
CA GLY A 79 11.55 5.82 -26.32
C GLY A 79 12.37 4.53 -26.26
N ASP A 80 12.99 4.23 -25.11
CA ASP A 80 13.87 3.07 -24.91
C ASP A 80 13.05 1.88 -24.36
N PHE A 81 12.35 1.19 -25.27
CA PHE A 81 11.50 0.04 -24.95
C PHE A 81 12.32 -1.16 -24.48
N ASP A 82 13.51 -1.37 -25.06
CA ASP A 82 14.39 -2.48 -24.68
C ASP A 82 14.86 -2.33 -23.24
N ARG A 83 15.26 -1.13 -22.86
CA ARG A 83 15.60 -0.83 -21.47
C ARG A 83 14.40 -1.01 -20.53
N ALA A 84 13.21 -0.63 -20.94
CA ALA A 84 12.01 -0.85 -20.12
C ALA A 84 11.74 -2.34 -19.85
N ASN A 85 11.92 -3.21 -20.87
CA ASN A 85 11.82 -4.65 -20.72
C ASN A 85 12.90 -5.20 -19.78
N VAL A 86 14.15 -4.75 -19.94
CA VAL A 86 15.25 -5.12 -19.05
C VAL A 86 14.98 -4.70 -17.61
N LEU A 87 14.48 -3.49 -17.37
CA LEU A 87 14.11 -3.00 -16.04
C LEU A 87 12.98 -3.81 -15.41
N ALA A 88 12.04 -4.35 -16.19
CA ALA A 88 10.99 -5.23 -15.67
C ALA A 88 11.56 -6.53 -15.08
N VAL A 89 12.57 -7.12 -15.72
CA VAL A 89 13.28 -8.31 -15.19
C VAL A 89 14.04 -7.98 -13.90
N HIS A 90 14.75 -6.85 -13.88
CA HIS A 90 15.46 -6.39 -12.67
C HIS A 90 14.49 -6.10 -11.52
N ALA A 91 13.32 -5.52 -11.82
CA ALA A 91 12.28 -5.29 -10.84
C ALA A 91 11.76 -6.60 -10.23
N LEU A 92 11.55 -7.64 -11.04
CA LEU A 92 11.15 -8.97 -10.57
C LEU A 92 12.17 -9.53 -9.57
N TRP A 93 13.48 -9.49 -9.90
CA TRP A 93 14.54 -9.97 -9.00
C TRP A 93 14.60 -9.17 -7.70
N ILE A 94 14.39 -7.85 -7.76
CA ILE A 94 14.27 -7.01 -6.57
C ILE A 94 13.08 -7.44 -5.72
N GLY A 95 11.91 -7.69 -6.33
CA GLY A 95 10.72 -8.16 -5.63
C GLY A 95 10.94 -9.50 -4.92
N ILE A 96 11.56 -10.46 -5.60
CA ILE A 96 11.92 -11.76 -5.03
C ILE A 96 12.90 -11.59 -3.86
N ALA A 97 13.97 -10.80 -4.04
CA ALA A 97 14.98 -10.59 -3.01
C ALA A 97 14.41 -9.91 -1.75
N PHE A 98 13.65 -8.83 -1.91
CA PHE A 98 13.03 -8.14 -0.79
C PHE A 98 11.92 -8.96 -0.14
N GLY A 99 11.10 -9.70 -0.93
CA GLY A 99 10.10 -10.62 -0.41
C GLY A 99 10.74 -11.72 0.44
N THR A 100 11.82 -12.34 -0.05
CA THR A 100 12.57 -13.36 0.70
C THR A 100 13.22 -12.77 1.96
N ALA A 101 13.80 -11.56 1.87
CA ALA A 101 14.39 -10.88 3.02
C ALA A 101 13.32 -10.57 4.08
N PHE A 102 12.13 -10.14 3.66
CA PHE A 102 11.01 -9.86 4.57
C PHE A 102 10.49 -11.15 5.22
N THR A 103 10.35 -12.25 4.45
CA THR A 103 10.05 -13.59 4.98
C THR A 103 11.05 -13.97 6.06
N ALA A 104 12.35 -13.92 5.74
CA ALA A 104 13.41 -14.27 6.70
C ALA A 104 13.33 -13.41 7.96
N ALA A 105 13.22 -12.08 7.82
CA ALA A 105 13.13 -11.17 8.95
C ALA A 105 11.94 -11.51 9.87
N MET A 106 10.76 -11.79 9.30
CA MET A 106 9.56 -12.08 10.09
C MET A 106 9.58 -13.47 10.72
N LEU A 107 10.11 -14.48 10.04
CA LEU A 107 10.21 -15.82 10.61
C LEU A 107 11.26 -15.90 11.74
N PHE A 108 12.39 -15.20 11.61
CA PHE A 108 13.44 -15.21 12.65
C PHE A 108 13.17 -14.26 13.80
N SER A 109 12.60 -13.08 13.55
CA SER A 109 12.41 -12.04 14.58
C SER A 109 10.96 -11.68 14.88
N GLY A 110 9.97 -12.18 14.12
CA GLY A 110 8.58 -11.81 14.25
C GLY A 110 8.00 -12.07 15.63
N ARG A 111 8.31 -13.22 16.24
CA ARG A 111 7.86 -13.54 17.62
C ARG A 111 8.41 -12.54 18.64
N PHE A 112 9.69 -12.19 18.53
CA PHE A 112 10.32 -11.18 19.39
C PHE A 112 9.70 -9.80 19.17
N MET A 113 9.48 -9.41 17.90
CA MET A 113 8.89 -8.12 17.57
C MET A 113 7.45 -8.00 18.12
N MET A 114 6.62 -9.05 17.93
CA MET A 114 5.24 -9.06 18.47
C MET A 114 5.19 -9.09 19.99
N SER A 115 6.12 -9.82 20.65
CA SER A 115 6.22 -9.81 22.12
C SER A 115 6.65 -8.44 22.65
N SER A 116 7.52 -7.72 21.92
CA SER A 116 7.94 -6.35 22.23
C SER A 116 6.81 -5.32 22.11
N LEU A 117 5.80 -5.61 21.26
CA LEU A 117 4.57 -4.82 21.15
C LEU A 117 3.53 -5.14 22.23
N GLY A 118 3.88 -5.99 23.20
CA GLY A 118 3.02 -6.36 24.33
C GLY A 118 2.25 -7.67 24.13
N GLY A 119 2.51 -8.44 23.08
CA GLY A 119 1.92 -9.77 22.86
C GLY A 119 2.33 -10.76 23.94
N LYS A 120 1.33 -11.42 24.56
CA LYS A 120 1.54 -12.43 25.63
C LYS A 120 0.51 -13.55 25.50
N GLY A 121 0.86 -14.74 26.06
CA GLY A 121 -0.06 -15.87 26.14
C GLY A 121 -0.65 -16.30 24.79
N GLU A 122 -1.95 -16.59 24.78
CA GLU A 122 -2.68 -17.06 23.60
C GLU A 122 -2.66 -16.05 22.45
N ALA A 123 -2.76 -14.74 22.74
CA ALA A 123 -2.72 -13.70 21.70
C ALA A 123 -1.40 -13.71 20.92
N LEU A 124 -0.26 -13.97 21.58
CA LEU A 124 1.03 -14.11 20.90
C LEU A 124 1.09 -15.40 20.07
N THR A 125 0.48 -16.48 20.54
CA THR A 125 0.42 -17.75 19.83
C THR A 125 -0.41 -17.61 18.54
N GLU A 126 -1.59 -17.00 18.63
CA GLU A 126 -2.46 -16.74 17.47
C GLU A 126 -1.83 -15.75 16.49
N ALA A 127 -1.14 -14.70 17.00
CA ALA A 127 -0.38 -13.79 16.17
C ALA A 127 0.70 -14.51 15.37
N PHE A 128 1.43 -15.42 16.03
CA PHE A 128 2.50 -16.15 15.37
C PHE A 128 1.99 -17.20 14.40
N ALA A 129 0.87 -17.86 14.69
CA ALA A 129 0.18 -18.77 13.79
C ALA A 129 -0.21 -18.09 12.45
N TYR A 130 -0.75 -16.87 12.52
CA TYR A 130 -1.01 -16.07 11.32
C TYR A 130 0.30 -15.64 10.63
N CYS A 131 1.26 -15.14 11.41
CA CYS A 131 2.53 -14.59 10.95
C CYS A 131 3.34 -15.60 10.12
N GLU A 132 3.48 -16.84 10.62
CA GLU A 132 4.24 -17.89 9.94
C GLU A 132 3.74 -18.10 8.51
N VAL A 133 2.44 -18.26 8.32
CA VAL A 133 1.86 -18.50 6.99
C VAL A 133 1.87 -17.23 6.14
N ALA A 134 1.40 -16.11 6.68
CA ALA A 134 1.29 -14.86 5.92
C ALA A 134 2.66 -14.39 5.39
N PHE A 135 3.71 -14.47 6.22
CA PHE A 135 5.02 -14.00 5.82
C PHE A 135 5.87 -15.03 5.06
N LEU A 136 5.56 -16.32 5.12
CA LEU A 136 6.04 -17.28 4.12
C LEU A 136 5.60 -16.88 2.71
N GLY A 137 4.38 -16.30 2.59
CA GLY A 137 3.85 -15.77 1.35
C GLY A 137 4.34 -14.39 0.94
N SER A 138 5.23 -13.73 1.70
CA SER A 138 5.70 -12.36 1.40
C SER A 138 6.28 -12.22 0.00
N ILE A 139 6.96 -13.25 -0.48
CA ILE A 139 7.53 -13.27 -1.85
C ILE A 139 6.45 -13.04 -2.92
N PHE A 140 5.25 -13.60 -2.73
CA PHE A 140 4.13 -13.42 -3.68
C PHE A 140 3.54 -12.03 -3.56
N VAL A 141 3.39 -11.48 -2.34
CA VAL A 141 2.92 -10.11 -2.12
C VAL A 141 3.86 -9.11 -2.79
N TRP A 142 5.17 -9.25 -2.58
CA TRP A 142 6.17 -8.41 -3.23
C TRP A 142 6.14 -8.56 -4.75
N THR A 143 6.05 -9.78 -5.26
CA THR A 143 5.98 -10.05 -6.71
C THR A 143 4.75 -9.40 -7.34
N VAL A 144 3.56 -9.55 -6.75
CA VAL A 144 2.33 -8.90 -7.23
C VAL A 144 2.49 -7.39 -7.27
N ASN A 145 2.98 -6.77 -6.19
CA ASN A 145 3.11 -5.32 -6.10
C ASN A 145 4.16 -4.77 -7.09
N ILE A 146 5.27 -5.46 -7.26
CA ILE A 146 6.34 -5.09 -8.19
C ILE A 146 5.91 -5.26 -9.64
N LEU A 147 5.32 -6.39 -10.03
CA LEU A 147 4.83 -6.60 -11.40
C LEU A 147 3.67 -5.64 -11.72
N SER A 148 2.78 -5.40 -10.76
CA SER A 148 1.76 -4.34 -10.88
C SER A 148 2.40 -2.98 -11.16
N SER A 149 3.50 -2.66 -10.48
CA SER A 149 4.21 -1.38 -10.65
C SER A 149 4.94 -1.27 -11.99
N VAL A 150 5.46 -2.38 -12.53
CA VAL A 150 5.97 -2.45 -13.92
C VAL A 150 4.85 -2.09 -14.91
N ILE A 151 3.68 -2.72 -14.76
CA ILE A 151 2.54 -2.48 -15.65
C ILE A 151 2.00 -1.05 -15.49
N ARG A 152 1.92 -0.51 -14.26
CA ARG A 152 1.56 0.90 -14.01
C ARG A 152 2.57 1.85 -14.68
N GLY A 153 3.86 1.55 -14.59
CA GLY A 153 4.93 2.29 -15.25
C GLY A 153 4.77 2.37 -16.77
N SER A 154 4.16 1.35 -17.39
CA SER A 154 3.82 1.37 -18.82
C SER A 154 2.60 2.23 -19.17
N GLY A 155 1.89 2.74 -18.14
CA GLY A 155 0.67 3.53 -18.30
C GLY A 155 -0.62 2.72 -18.33
N ASN A 156 -0.56 1.44 -18.02
CA ASN A 156 -1.75 0.61 -17.86
C ASN A 156 -2.11 0.49 -16.39
N MET A 157 -3.14 1.20 -15.95
CA MET A 157 -3.67 1.11 -14.58
C MET A 157 -4.77 0.06 -14.44
N ARG A 158 -5.43 -0.34 -15.54
CA ARG A 158 -6.56 -1.26 -15.48
C ARG A 158 -6.16 -2.65 -15.05
N VAL A 159 -5.12 -3.22 -15.66
CA VAL A 159 -4.69 -4.59 -15.35
C VAL A 159 -4.29 -4.73 -13.87
N PRO A 160 -3.40 -3.88 -13.29
CA PRO A 160 -3.09 -3.97 -11.87
C PRO A 160 -4.30 -3.76 -10.96
N SER A 161 -5.19 -2.80 -11.29
CA SER A 161 -6.36 -2.52 -10.46
C SER A 161 -7.37 -3.67 -10.47
N VAL A 162 -7.64 -4.26 -11.64
CA VAL A 162 -8.50 -5.45 -11.74
C VAL A 162 -7.88 -6.63 -11.00
N THR A 163 -6.57 -6.83 -11.14
CA THR A 163 -5.87 -7.89 -10.40
C THR A 163 -6.01 -7.71 -8.89
N LEU A 164 -5.75 -6.52 -8.35
CA LEU A 164 -5.88 -6.24 -6.91
C LEU A 164 -7.33 -6.41 -6.42
N PHE A 165 -8.31 -6.02 -7.24
CA PHE A 165 -9.72 -6.23 -6.92
C PHE A 165 -10.06 -7.72 -6.83
N VAL A 166 -9.64 -8.52 -7.82
CA VAL A 166 -9.85 -9.98 -7.84
C VAL A 166 -9.10 -10.64 -6.67
N LEU A 167 -7.89 -10.18 -6.36
CA LEU A 167 -7.12 -10.66 -5.21
C LEU A 167 -7.86 -10.41 -3.89
N ALA A 168 -8.45 -9.22 -3.71
CA ALA A 168 -9.24 -8.90 -2.53
C ALA A 168 -10.44 -9.87 -2.37
N LEU A 169 -11.16 -10.14 -3.45
CA LEU A 169 -12.26 -11.12 -3.45
C LEU A 169 -11.75 -12.54 -3.17
N ALA A 170 -10.66 -12.95 -3.82
CA ALA A 170 -10.08 -14.28 -3.63
C ALA A 170 -9.58 -14.47 -2.18
N GLN A 171 -8.95 -13.44 -1.58
CA GLN A 171 -8.52 -13.46 -0.18
C GLN A 171 -9.69 -13.67 0.78
N VAL A 172 -10.82 -12.96 0.57
CA VAL A 172 -12.03 -13.13 1.36
C VAL A 172 -12.58 -14.56 1.22
N LEU A 173 -12.70 -15.07 -0.01
CA LEU A 173 -13.24 -16.39 -0.26
C LEU A 173 -12.33 -17.50 0.29
N PHE A 174 -11.05 -17.49 -0.03
CA PHE A 174 -10.11 -18.51 0.40
C PHE A 174 -9.81 -18.40 1.91
N GLY A 175 -9.69 -17.19 2.44
CA GLY A 175 -9.47 -16.96 3.87
C GLY A 175 -10.65 -17.43 4.71
N GLY A 176 -11.89 -17.16 4.27
CA GLY A 176 -13.09 -17.66 4.91
C GLY A 176 -13.22 -19.20 4.79
N ALA A 177 -13.01 -19.75 3.59
CA ALA A 177 -13.12 -21.19 3.36
C ALA A 177 -12.12 -22.00 4.17
N LEU A 178 -10.84 -21.59 4.21
CA LEU A 178 -9.78 -22.30 4.93
C LEU A 178 -9.78 -21.96 6.44
N GLY A 179 -10.07 -20.72 6.79
CA GLY A 179 -10.09 -20.30 8.20
C GLY A 179 -11.27 -20.88 8.96
N LEU A 180 -12.48 -20.76 8.40
CA LEU A 180 -13.71 -21.19 9.04
C LEU A 180 -14.11 -22.65 8.71
N GLY A 181 -13.45 -23.27 7.72
CA GLY A 181 -13.78 -24.64 7.32
C GLY A 181 -15.10 -24.74 6.56
N TRP A 182 -15.29 -23.95 5.48
CA TRP A 182 -16.51 -24.01 4.68
C TRP A 182 -16.59 -25.30 3.86
N GLY A 183 -17.75 -25.97 3.95
CA GLY A 183 -18.01 -27.22 3.24
C GLY A 183 -17.19 -28.40 3.78
N PRO A 184 -16.46 -29.17 2.93
CA PRO A 184 -15.69 -30.34 3.36
C PRO A 184 -14.28 -29.98 3.90
N LEU A 185 -13.91 -28.68 3.96
CA LEU A 185 -12.59 -28.25 4.36
C LEU A 185 -12.45 -28.25 5.89
N PRO A 186 -11.29 -28.67 6.44
CA PRO A 186 -11.03 -28.57 7.86
C PRO A 186 -10.85 -27.08 8.25
N GLN A 187 -11.27 -26.75 9.46
CA GLN A 187 -11.05 -25.44 10.05
C GLN A 187 -9.59 -25.27 10.47
N TRP A 188 -8.84 -24.41 9.75
CA TRP A 188 -7.43 -24.15 10.05
C TRP A 188 -7.21 -22.88 10.90
N GLY A 189 -8.27 -22.20 11.32
CA GLY A 189 -8.19 -21.00 12.16
C GLY A 189 -7.31 -19.90 11.53
N MET A 190 -6.43 -19.31 12.33
CA MET A 190 -5.55 -18.22 11.90
C MET A 190 -4.60 -18.61 10.74
N HIS A 191 -4.11 -19.85 10.73
CA HIS A 191 -3.30 -20.36 9.60
C HIS A 191 -4.10 -20.39 8.29
N GLY A 192 -5.39 -20.79 8.36
CA GLY A 192 -6.28 -20.87 7.20
C GLY A 192 -6.60 -19.49 6.61
N VAL A 193 -6.86 -18.51 7.48
CA VAL A 193 -7.12 -17.13 7.05
C VAL A 193 -5.88 -16.58 6.34
N ALA A 194 -4.69 -16.74 6.92
CA ALA A 194 -3.42 -16.32 6.31
C ALA A 194 -3.15 -17.05 4.98
N ALA A 195 -3.38 -18.36 4.93
CA ALA A 195 -3.18 -19.17 3.72
C ALA A 195 -4.07 -18.70 2.55
N GLY A 196 -5.30 -18.27 2.84
CA GLY A 196 -6.17 -17.69 1.82
C GLY A 196 -5.57 -16.46 1.14
N GLY A 197 -4.95 -15.56 1.91
CA GLY A 197 -4.23 -14.40 1.39
C GLY A 197 -3.01 -14.78 0.56
N VAL A 198 -2.24 -15.80 1.02
CA VAL A 198 -1.07 -16.31 0.29
C VAL A 198 -1.46 -16.92 -1.05
N LEU A 199 -2.50 -17.77 -1.08
CA LEU A 199 -3.02 -18.38 -2.31
C LEU A 199 -3.53 -17.32 -3.29
N ALA A 200 -4.27 -16.33 -2.82
CA ALA A 200 -4.71 -15.22 -3.64
C ALA A 200 -3.52 -14.50 -4.28
N ASN A 201 -2.50 -14.13 -3.49
CA ASN A 201 -1.32 -13.44 -3.99
C ASN A 201 -0.48 -14.32 -4.93
N LEU A 202 -0.38 -15.62 -4.69
CA LEU A 202 0.25 -16.57 -5.63
C LEU A 202 -0.48 -16.54 -6.99
N GLY A 203 -1.80 -16.66 -6.99
CA GLY A 203 -2.61 -16.58 -8.21
C GLY A 203 -2.42 -15.26 -8.96
N GLY A 204 -2.40 -14.13 -8.23
CA GLY A 204 -2.13 -12.82 -8.81
C GLY A 204 -0.72 -12.67 -9.36
N ALA A 205 0.29 -13.20 -8.68
CA ALA A 205 1.68 -13.20 -9.16
C ALA A 205 1.80 -13.98 -10.48
N LEU A 206 1.22 -15.18 -10.55
CA LEU A 206 1.19 -16.00 -11.76
C LEU A 206 0.45 -15.32 -12.90
N PHE A 207 -0.71 -14.68 -12.61
CA PHE A 207 -1.46 -13.94 -13.62
C PHE A 207 -0.66 -12.77 -14.19
N LEU A 208 -0.07 -11.93 -13.34
CA LEU A 208 0.72 -10.75 -13.79
C LEU A 208 2.00 -11.17 -14.53
N TRP A 209 2.62 -12.24 -14.06
CA TRP A 209 3.76 -12.84 -14.78
C TRP A 209 3.34 -13.30 -16.18
N GLY A 210 2.28 -14.10 -16.29
CA GLY A 210 1.75 -14.57 -17.58
C GLY A 210 1.34 -13.43 -18.51
N TYR A 211 0.71 -12.37 -17.94
CA TYR A 211 0.37 -11.18 -18.70
C TYR A 211 1.61 -10.48 -19.29
N LEU A 212 2.67 -10.29 -18.51
CA LEU A 212 3.91 -9.68 -18.98
C LEU A 212 4.70 -10.60 -19.92
N ALA A 213 4.71 -11.91 -19.68
CA ALA A 213 5.38 -12.88 -20.52
C ALA A 213 4.71 -13.02 -21.91
N SER A 214 3.37 -12.87 -21.97
CA SER A 214 2.60 -12.95 -23.21
C SER A 214 2.84 -11.81 -24.20
N GLY A 215 3.53 -10.74 -23.79
CA GLY A 215 3.79 -9.57 -24.64
C GLY A 215 2.55 -8.75 -25.03
N ARG A 216 1.38 -9.00 -24.39
CA ARG A 216 0.13 -8.27 -24.70
C ARG A 216 0.18 -6.79 -24.27
N GLY A 217 1.13 -6.41 -23.42
CA GLY A 217 1.37 -5.06 -22.97
C GLY A 217 2.44 -4.32 -23.79
N ARG A 218 2.79 -3.11 -23.30
CA ARG A 218 3.93 -2.33 -23.84
C ARG A 218 5.27 -2.85 -23.35
N ILE A 219 5.28 -3.73 -22.39
CA ILE A 219 6.47 -4.33 -21.74
C ILE A 219 6.32 -5.83 -21.85
N GLN A 220 7.42 -6.47 -22.20
CA GLN A 220 7.53 -7.93 -22.23
C GLN A 220 8.58 -8.37 -21.22
N LEU A 221 8.22 -9.37 -20.39
CA LEU A 221 9.12 -9.97 -19.42
C LEU A 221 9.83 -11.16 -20.06
N ASN A 222 11.09 -10.95 -20.43
CA ASN A 222 11.95 -12.03 -20.95
C ASN A 222 13.07 -12.33 -19.94
N VAL A 223 12.79 -13.25 -19.00
CA VAL A 223 13.70 -13.57 -17.89
C VAL A 223 14.95 -14.29 -18.37
N PHE A 224 14.80 -15.22 -19.33
CA PHE A 224 15.89 -16.07 -19.78
C PHE A 224 16.89 -15.40 -20.75
N GLY A 225 16.48 -14.27 -21.36
CA GLY A 225 17.33 -13.52 -22.30
C GLY A 225 18.00 -12.28 -21.73
N THR A 226 17.80 -11.98 -20.42
CA THR A 226 18.23 -10.73 -19.81
C THR A 226 19.28 -10.96 -18.73
N SER A 227 20.48 -10.40 -18.93
CA SER A 227 21.51 -10.39 -17.89
C SER A 227 21.21 -9.32 -16.83
N VAL A 228 21.37 -9.68 -15.56
CA VAL A 228 21.21 -8.74 -14.45
C VAL A 228 22.44 -7.82 -14.37
N THR A 229 22.21 -6.50 -14.50
CA THR A 229 23.27 -5.51 -14.49
C THR A 229 23.15 -4.57 -13.28
N ARG A 230 24.28 -4.24 -12.65
CA ARG A 230 24.34 -3.34 -11.49
C ARG A 230 23.73 -1.96 -11.80
N LYS A 231 23.92 -1.45 -13.03
CA LYS A 231 23.41 -0.14 -13.46
C LYS A 231 21.88 -0.09 -13.37
N ASN A 232 21.19 -1.09 -13.90
CA ASN A 232 19.73 -1.14 -13.91
C ASN A 232 19.14 -1.43 -12.53
N LEU A 233 19.79 -2.28 -11.72
CA LEU A 233 19.42 -2.47 -10.32
C LEU A 233 19.49 -1.15 -9.54
N LEU A 234 20.60 -0.41 -9.68
CA LEU A 234 20.78 0.85 -8.99
C LEU A 234 19.82 1.95 -9.45
N ASP A 235 19.35 1.93 -10.71
CA ASP A 235 18.34 2.90 -11.20
C ASP A 235 17.02 2.74 -10.45
N ILE A 236 16.63 1.51 -10.13
CA ILE A 236 15.43 1.22 -9.33
C ILE A 236 15.70 1.48 -7.84
N LEU A 237 16.79 0.94 -7.30
CA LEU A 237 17.08 0.97 -5.87
C LEU A 237 17.38 2.38 -5.33
N ARG A 238 18.00 3.25 -6.12
CA ARG A 238 18.22 4.66 -5.74
C ARG A 238 16.93 5.40 -5.39
N VAL A 239 15.83 5.03 -6.02
CA VAL A 239 14.53 5.61 -5.74
C VAL A 239 13.76 4.75 -4.75
N GLY A 240 13.60 3.46 -5.05
CA GLY A 240 12.75 2.56 -4.29
C GLY A 240 13.28 2.24 -2.89
N ALA A 241 14.58 1.94 -2.74
CA ALA A 241 15.14 1.62 -1.42
C ALA A 241 15.18 2.84 -0.50
N VAL A 242 15.52 4.02 -1.02
CA VAL A 242 15.45 5.27 -0.26
C VAL A 242 14.00 5.55 0.16
N ALA A 243 13.05 5.37 -0.75
CA ALA A 243 11.65 5.55 -0.47
C ALA A 243 11.12 4.61 0.63
N CYS A 244 11.70 3.41 0.80
CA CYS A 244 11.32 2.47 1.87
C CYS A 244 11.58 3.00 3.29
N ILE A 245 12.38 4.05 3.46
CA ILE A 245 12.57 4.71 4.75
C ILE A 245 11.27 5.42 5.19
N SER A 246 10.50 5.99 4.26
CA SER A 246 9.29 6.73 4.57
C SER A 246 8.22 5.90 5.30
N PRO A 247 7.85 4.67 4.87
CA PRO A 247 6.95 3.81 5.64
C PRO A 247 7.44 3.48 7.06
N LEU A 248 8.74 3.28 7.25
CA LEU A 248 9.32 3.05 8.58
C LEU A 248 9.13 4.27 9.48
N MET A 249 9.39 5.48 8.96
CA MET A 249 9.17 6.73 9.70
C MET A 249 7.68 6.92 10.01
N THR A 250 6.79 6.60 9.07
CA THR A 250 5.34 6.69 9.29
C THR A 250 4.89 5.80 10.43
N VAL A 251 5.29 4.52 10.43
CA VAL A 251 4.93 3.58 11.50
C VAL A 251 5.52 4.03 12.84
N ALA A 252 6.79 4.46 12.87
CA ALA A 252 7.42 4.98 14.08
C ALA A 252 6.66 6.21 14.63
N THR A 253 6.26 7.14 13.76
CA THR A 253 5.49 8.33 14.14
C THR A 253 4.14 7.95 14.76
N ILE A 254 3.41 7.01 14.15
CA ILE A 254 2.13 6.53 14.68
C ILE A 254 2.31 5.94 16.08
N LEU A 255 3.33 5.12 16.30
CA LEU A 255 3.61 4.50 17.60
C LEU A 255 3.97 5.56 18.68
N ILE A 256 4.81 6.54 18.32
CA ILE A 256 5.20 7.63 19.21
C ILE A 256 3.99 8.46 19.60
N LEU A 257 3.18 8.88 18.62
CA LEU A 257 1.98 9.69 18.85
C LEU A 257 0.96 8.92 19.72
N THR A 258 0.72 7.64 19.43
CA THR A 258 -0.18 6.81 20.23
C THR A 258 0.28 6.74 21.69
N ARG A 259 1.59 6.56 21.93
CA ARG A 259 2.15 6.56 23.28
C ARG A 259 2.02 7.93 23.97
N LEU A 260 2.22 9.01 23.26
CA LEU A 260 2.04 10.36 23.82
C LEU A 260 0.58 10.61 24.20
N VAL A 261 -0.36 10.29 23.30
CA VAL A 261 -1.79 10.47 23.56
C VAL A 261 -2.29 9.60 24.70
N SER A 262 -1.74 8.39 24.88
CA SER A 262 -2.13 7.50 25.99
C SER A 262 -1.87 8.10 27.38
N GLN A 263 -0.99 9.09 27.50
CA GLN A 263 -0.71 9.79 28.76
C GLN A 263 -1.85 10.73 29.19
N PHE A 264 -2.74 11.11 28.26
CA PHE A 264 -3.89 11.98 28.54
C PHE A 264 -5.16 11.23 28.94
N GLY A 265 -5.05 9.91 29.12
CA GLY A 265 -6.14 9.05 29.59
C GLY A 265 -6.85 8.29 28.46
N THR A 266 -7.77 7.41 28.90
CA THR A 266 -8.45 6.46 27.99
C THR A 266 -9.42 7.14 27.02
N GLN A 267 -10.10 8.22 27.44
CA GLN A 267 -11.01 8.97 26.60
C GLN A 267 -10.27 9.69 25.46
N ALA A 268 -9.11 10.31 25.77
CA ALA A 268 -8.28 10.96 24.76
C ALA A 268 -7.73 9.94 23.75
N LEU A 269 -7.29 8.78 24.23
CA LEU A 269 -6.80 7.70 23.37
C LEU A 269 -7.92 7.13 22.47
N ALA A 270 -9.13 6.96 23.02
CA ALA A 270 -10.29 6.51 22.25
C ALA A 270 -10.67 7.54 21.16
N GLY A 271 -10.73 8.83 21.51
CA GLY A 271 -11.01 9.92 20.55
C GLY A 271 -9.96 9.99 19.44
N TYR A 272 -8.67 9.91 19.77
CA TYR A 272 -7.57 9.82 18.81
C TYR A 272 -7.71 8.59 17.91
N GLY A 273 -8.07 7.43 18.47
CA GLY A 273 -8.31 6.20 17.71
C GLY A 273 -9.44 6.33 16.69
N ILE A 274 -10.52 7.07 17.00
CA ILE A 274 -11.59 7.38 16.06
C ILE A 274 -11.09 8.29 14.94
N GLY A 275 -10.25 9.28 15.27
CA GLY A 275 -9.64 10.19 14.30
C GLY A 275 -8.72 9.46 13.32
N THR A 276 -7.81 8.66 13.82
CA THR A 276 -6.85 7.90 12.98
C THR A 276 -7.53 6.87 12.06
N ARG A 277 -8.68 6.32 12.44
CA ARG A 277 -9.47 5.45 11.54
C ARG A 277 -9.94 6.19 10.28
N LEU A 278 -10.31 7.46 10.40
CA LEU A 278 -10.60 8.28 9.21
C LEU A 278 -9.35 8.47 8.36
N GLU A 279 -8.20 8.75 8.97
CA GLU A 279 -6.94 8.92 8.25
C GLU A 279 -6.58 7.67 7.45
N PHE A 280 -6.77 6.47 8.00
CA PHE A 280 -6.59 5.22 7.27
C PHE A 280 -7.51 5.08 6.06
N LEU A 281 -8.68 5.72 6.06
CA LEU A 281 -9.57 5.77 4.90
C LEU A 281 -9.13 6.83 3.88
N LEU A 282 -8.52 7.94 4.32
CA LEU A 282 -8.03 9.01 3.45
C LEU A 282 -6.75 8.60 2.69
N VAL A 283 -5.87 7.81 3.33
CA VAL A 283 -4.61 7.35 2.72
C VAL A 283 -4.82 6.65 1.37
N PRO A 284 -5.72 5.66 1.20
CA PRO A 284 -6.02 5.05 -0.10
C PRO A 284 -6.38 6.04 -1.20
N ILE A 285 -7.11 7.09 -0.88
CA ILE A 285 -7.54 8.11 -1.85
C ILE A 285 -6.34 8.87 -2.41
N VAL A 286 -5.51 9.40 -1.51
CA VAL A 286 -4.30 10.14 -1.91
C VAL A 286 -3.28 9.23 -2.57
N PHE A 287 -3.13 8.02 -2.06
CA PHE A 287 -2.24 7.01 -2.63
C PHE A 287 -2.64 6.68 -4.09
N ALA A 288 -3.95 6.55 -4.37
CA ALA A 288 -4.43 6.30 -5.72
C ALA A 288 -4.08 7.44 -6.69
N ILE A 289 -4.22 8.70 -6.25
CA ILE A 289 -3.85 9.88 -7.04
C ILE A 289 -2.33 9.96 -7.20
N GLY A 290 -1.58 9.76 -6.12
CA GLY A 290 -0.13 9.81 -6.09
C GLY A 290 0.50 8.77 -7.02
N VAL A 291 0.11 7.51 -6.88
CA VAL A 291 0.60 6.41 -7.73
C VAL A 291 0.26 6.64 -9.21
N ALA A 292 -0.91 7.24 -9.51
CA ALA A 292 -1.28 7.60 -10.87
C ALA A 292 -0.37 8.71 -11.46
N SER A 293 0.16 9.59 -10.63
CA SER A 293 1.08 10.66 -11.08
C SER A 293 2.46 10.13 -11.49
N VAL A 294 2.94 9.04 -10.87
CA VAL A 294 4.28 8.48 -11.09
C VAL A 294 4.58 8.23 -12.57
N PRO A 295 3.78 7.44 -13.32
CA PRO A 295 4.08 7.18 -14.73
C PRO A 295 3.88 8.43 -15.62
N ILE A 296 2.98 9.34 -15.27
CA ILE A 296 2.75 10.56 -16.03
C ILE A 296 3.98 11.47 -15.95
N VAL A 297 4.48 11.67 -14.73
CA VAL A 297 5.68 12.46 -14.46
C VAL A 297 6.91 11.75 -15.03
N GLY A 298 7.05 10.44 -14.80
CA GLY A 298 8.20 9.66 -15.26
C GLY A 298 8.35 9.66 -16.78
N MET A 299 7.27 9.47 -17.52
CA MET A 299 7.29 9.55 -19.00
C MET A 299 7.63 10.96 -19.48
N ALA A 300 7.12 12.01 -18.84
CA ALA A 300 7.44 13.38 -19.19
C ALA A 300 8.93 13.70 -18.96
N ILE A 301 9.49 13.24 -17.85
CA ILE A 301 10.93 13.36 -17.54
C ILE A 301 11.78 12.59 -18.56
N GLY A 302 11.41 11.34 -18.87
CA GLY A 302 12.11 10.51 -19.87
C GLY A 302 12.12 11.16 -21.26
N ALA A 303 11.03 11.81 -21.63
CA ALA A 303 10.91 12.55 -22.89
C ALA A 303 11.59 13.94 -22.87
N GLY A 304 12.26 14.34 -21.78
CA GLY A 304 12.87 15.68 -21.66
C GLY A 304 11.87 16.82 -21.45
N ASN A 305 10.56 16.53 -21.29
CA ASN A 305 9.53 17.56 -21.13
C ASN A 305 9.30 17.90 -19.64
N ILE A 306 10.24 18.67 -19.10
CA ILE A 306 10.23 19.09 -17.68
C ILE A 306 9.00 19.95 -17.34
N ALA A 307 8.57 20.82 -18.30
CA ALA A 307 7.39 21.67 -18.09
C ALA A 307 6.12 20.83 -17.89
N ARG A 308 5.94 19.75 -18.67
CA ARG A 308 4.83 18.82 -18.51
C ARG A 308 4.92 18.02 -17.22
N ALA A 309 6.10 17.53 -16.87
CA ALA A 309 6.34 16.81 -15.61
C ALA A 309 5.93 17.67 -14.41
N ARG A 310 6.36 18.93 -14.37
CA ARG A 310 6.00 19.89 -13.33
C ARG A 310 4.50 20.17 -13.27
N ARG A 311 3.85 20.37 -14.42
CA ARG A 311 2.38 20.56 -14.49
C ARG A 311 1.65 19.31 -13.97
N ALA A 312 2.10 18.11 -14.34
CA ALA A 312 1.49 16.85 -13.88
C ALA A 312 1.61 16.68 -12.35
N ALA A 313 2.78 16.97 -11.80
CA ALA A 313 3.02 16.90 -10.36
C ALA A 313 2.10 17.87 -9.60
N TRP A 314 2.01 19.13 -10.03
CA TRP A 314 1.16 20.12 -9.37
C TRP A 314 -0.34 19.83 -9.57
N THR A 315 -0.76 19.34 -10.73
CA THR A 315 -2.17 18.96 -10.96
C THR A 315 -2.57 17.81 -10.02
N ALA A 316 -1.71 16.82 -9.85
CA ALA A 316 -1.96 15.71 -8.92
C ALA A 316 -1.99 16.19 -7.46
N ALA A 317 -1.06 17.05 -7.09
CA ALA A 317 -0.97 17.61 -5.75
C ALA A 317 -2.20 18.47 -5.40
N LEU A 318 -2.60 19.38 -6.29
CA LEU A 318 -3.77 20.22 -6.08
C LEU A 318 -5.08 19.40 -6.05
N LEU A 319 -5.20 18.37 -6.88
CA LEU A 319 -6.34 17.45 -6.82
C LEU A 319 -6.42 16.74 -5.46
N ALA A 320 -5.30 16.19 -4.99
CA ALA A 320 -5.23 15.52 -3.70
C ALA A 320 -5.53 16.51 -2.55
N THR A 321 -4.96 17.71 -2.60
CA THR A 321 -5.24 18.79 -1.65
C THR A 321 -6.72 19.12 -1.62
N ALA A 322 -7.34 19.36 -2.76
CA ALA A 322 -8.75 19.75 -2.85
C ALA A 322 -9.66 18.66 -2.25
N VAL A 323 -9.44 17.38 -2.63
CA VAL A 323 -10.23 16.26 -2.11
C VAL A 323 -10.09 16.13 -0.59
N LEU A 324 -8.87 16.18 -0.07
CA LEU A 324 -8.65 16.02 1.38
C LEU A 324 -9.07 17.25 2.17
N SER A 325 -8.92 18.45 1.62
CA SER A 325 -9.43 19.67 2.29
C SER A 325 -10.95 19.64 2.42
N VAL A 326 -11.66 19.18 1.39
CA VAL A 326 -13.12 19.06 1.47
C VAL A 326 -13.52 18.04 2.56
N LEU A 327 -12.88 16.87 2.58
CA LEU A 327 -13.14 15.85 3.60
C LEU A 327 -12.75 16.33 5.01
N GLY A 328 -11.61 17.02 5.14
CA GLY A 328 -11.15 17.61 6.39
C GLY A 328 -12.10 18.69 6.92
N LEU A 329 -12.61 19.55 6.04
CA LEU A 329 -13.60 20.57 6.41
C LEU A 329 -14.94 19.94 6.83
N ILE A 330 -15.39 18.89 6.17
CA ILE A 330 -16.62 18.17 6.54
C ILE A 330 -16.50 17.65 7.97
N VAL A 331 -15.43 16.92 8.32
CA VAL A 331 -15.28 16.36 9.66
C VAL A 331 -14.93 17.40 10.72
N MET A 332 -14.33 18.52 10.35
CA MET A 332 -14.12 19.66 11.24
C MET A 332 -15.45 20.35 11.62
N LEU A 333 -16.35 20.56 10.65
CA LEU A 333 -17.60 21.25 10.84
C LEU A 333 -18.71 20.34 11.38
N ALA A 334 -18.68 19.07 11.04
CA ALA A 334 -19.67 18.07 11.43
C ALA A 334 -18.98 16.76 11.88
N PRO A 335 -18.24 16.79 13.00
CA PRO A 335 -17.50 15.62 13.48
C PRO A 335 -18.44 14.44 13.81
N ASP A 336 -19.68 14.71 14.19
CA ASP A 336 -20.67 13.71 14.57
C ASP A 336 -21.04 12.76 13.43
N LEU A 337 -20.89 13.19 12.16
CA LEU A 337 -21.11 12.33 11.00
C LEU A 337 -20.18 11.10 11.00
N TRP A 338 -19.02 11.23 11.61
CA TRP A 338 -18.03 10.14 11.71
C TRP A 338 -17.96 9.53 13.11
N THR A 339 -17.94 10.37 14.15
CA THR A 339 -17.67 9.92 15.52
C THR A 339 -18.82 9.12 16.11
N SER A 340 -20.07 9.46 15.79
CA SER A 340 -21.28 8.75 16.24
C SER A 340 -21.35 7.28 15.78
N LEU A 341 -20.61 6.91 14.72
CA LEU A 341 -20.50 5.53 14.24
C LEU A 341 -19.73 4.62 15.21
N TYR A 342 -18.92 5.20 16.11
CA TYR A 342 -17.98 4.45 16.95
C TYR A 342 -18.28 4.53 18.44
N SER A 343 -18.88 5.61 18.92
CA SER A 343 -19.16 5.82 20.33
C SER A 343 -20.40 6.67 20.54
N GLN A 344 -21.06 6.47 21.70
CA GLN A 344 -22.13 7.33 22.21
C GLN A 344 -21.71 8.04 23.52
N GLU A 345 -20.48 7.80 23.97
CA GLU A 345 -19.95 8.42 25.20
C GLU A 345 -19.54 9.86 24.96
N PRO A 346 -20.14 10.84 25.66
CA PRO A 346 -19.91 12.27 25.42
C PRO A 346 -18.44 12.69 25.51
N SER A 347 -17.69 12.13 26.46
CA SER A 347 -16.27 12.43 26.69
C SER A 347 -15.38 11.97 25.53
N VAL A 348 -15.69 10.81 24.93
CA VAL A 348 -14.99 10.27 23.76
C VAL A 348 -15.34 11.07 22.52
N LEU A 349 -16.63 11.41 22.34
CA LEU A 349 -17.09 12.25 21.21
C LEU A 349 -16.45 13.62 21.24
N GLN A 350 -16.38 14.26 22.42
CA GLN A 350 -15.71 15.54 22.59
C GLN A 350 -14.22 15.49 22.26
N SER A 351 -13.53 14.43 22.70
CA SER A 351 -12.10 14.22 22.39
C SER A 351 -11.87 14.02 20.89
N ALA A 352 -12.72 13.23 20.23
CA ALA A 352 -12.64 13.02 18.78
C ALA A 352 -12.98 14.29 17.99
N ALA A 353 -14.00 15.07 18.42
CA ALA A 353 -14.34 16.36 17.82
C ALA A 353 -13.18 17.35 17.95
N SER A 354 -12.57 17.45 19.13
CA SER A 354 -11.37 18.29 19.33
C SER A 354 -10.23 17.86 18.40
N TYR A 355 -10.02 16.56 18.22
CA TYR A 355 -9.02 16.07 17.27
C TYR A 355 -9.30 16.56 15.85
N PHE A 356 -10.55 16.45 15.35
CA PHE A 356 -10.90 16.88 14.00
C PHE A 356 -10.87 18.40 13.81
N GLN A 357 -11.15 19.19 14.85
CA GLN A 357 -11.01 20.65 14.79
C GLN A 357 -9.56 21.06 14.51
N TRP A 358 -8.59 20.33 15.02
CA TRP A 358 -7.18 20.62 14.81
C TRP A 358 -6.60 19.89 13.58
N ALA A 359 -6.89 18.61 13.38
CA ALA A 359 -6.32 17.82 12.30
C ALA A 359 -7.01 18.07 10.95
N GLY A 360 -8.34 18.26 10.95
CA GLY A 360 -9.14 18.41 9.73
C GLY A 360 -8.65 19.46 8.75
N PRO A 361 -8.35 20.72 9.19
CA PRO A 361 -7.83 21.77 8.31
C PRO A 361 -6.50 21.41 7.62
N PHE A 362 -5.71 20.52 8.24
CA PHE A 362 -4.39 20.13 7.74
C PHE A 362 -4.40 18.90 6.80
N TYR A 363 -5.53 18.22 6.64
CA TYR A 363 -5.61 17.07 5.73
C TYR A 363 -5.27 17.43 4.28
N GLY A 364 -5.58 18.64 3.83
CA GLY A 364 -5.16 19.14 2.52
C GLY A 364 -3.64 19.17 2.35
N PHE A 365 -2.90 19.58 3.37
CA PHE A 365 -1.43 19.58 3.34
C PHE A 365 -0.85 18.18 3.31
N PHE A 366 -1.47 17.22 4.01
CA PHE A 366 -1.11 15.81 3.90
C PHE A 366 -1.29 15.29 2.47
N GLY A 367 -2.43 15.63 1.82
CA GLY A 367 -2.68 15.31 0.41
C GLY A 367 -1.65 15.92 -0.53
N LEU A 368 -1.30 17.19 -0.31
CA LEU A 368 -0.25 17.91 -1.06
C LEU A 368 1.09 17.18 -0.95
N GLY A 369 1.54 16.95 0.28
CA GLY A 369 2.85 16.35 0.57
C GLY A 369 2.98 14.94 -0.01
N LEU A 370 2.00 14.08 0.23
CA LEU A 370 2.04 12.69 -0.24
C LEU A 370 1.96 12.61 -1.78
N SER A 371 1.17 13.46 -2.43
CA SER A 371 1.09 13.49 -3.90
C SER A 371 2.38 14.02 -4.54
N LEU A 372 3.00 15.05 -3.95
CA LEU A 372 4.31 15.55 -4.40
C LEU A 372 5.42 14.52 -4.15
N TYR A 373 5.36 13.78 -3.04
CA TYR A 373 6.27 12.66 -2.79
C TYR A 373 6.23 11.64 -3.92
N PHE A 374 5.04 11.14 -4.31
CA PHE A 374 4.91 10.21 -5.44
C PHE A 374 5.36 10.82 -6.77
N SER A 375 5.05 12.09 -7.02
CA SER A 375 5.51 12.79 -8.21
C SER A 375 7.04 12.89 -8.27
N SER A 376 7.69 13.09 -7.13
CA SER A 376 9.17 13.09 -7.02
C SER A 376 9.76 11.70 -7.26
N LEU A 377 9.11 10.63 -6.78
CA LEU A 377 9.49 9.27 -7.17
C LEU A 377 9.42 9.10 -8.69
N GLY A 378 8.32 9.58 -9.32
CA GLY A 378 8.18 9.58 -10.78
C GLY A 378 9.31 10.29 -11.50
N ALA A 379 9.81 11.39 -10.96
CA ALA A 379 10.96 12.11 -11.48
C ALA A 379 12.32 11.41 -11.22
N GLY A 380 12.33 10.30 -10.47
CA GLY A 380 13.55 9.59 -10.09
C GLY A 380 14.33 10.25 -8.95
N ARG A 381 13.67 11.10 -8.15
CA ARG A 381 14.27 11.87 -7.05
C ARG A 381 13.56 11.55 -5.74
N ALA A 382 14.10 10.59 -4.97
CA ALA A 382 13.53 10.17 -3.69
C ALA A 382 14.14 10.90 -2.48
N ILE A 383 15.41 11.33 -2.56
CA ILE A 383 16.18 11.84 -1.40
C ILE A 383 15.50 13.07 -0.80
N GLY A 384 15.19 14.11 -1.59
CA GLY A 384 14.63 15.35 -1.06
C GLY A 384 13.28 15.18 -0.35
N PRO A 385 12.31 14.39 -0.88
CA PRO A 385 11.02 14.20 -0.23
C PRO A 385 11.02 13.20 0.92
N VAL A 386 12.07 12.39 1.10
CA VAL A 386 12.17 11.40 2.19
C VAL A 386 12.85 12.01 3.41
N PHE A 387 13.75 12.94 3.22
CA PHE A 387 14.51 13.70 4.24
C PHE A 387 14.16 15.19 4.21
#